data_3454d47ece15cc930b4eb96616d87c0f
#
_entry.id   3454d47ece15cc930b4eb96616d87c0f
#
_cell.length_a   1.000
_cell.length_b   1.000
_cell.length_c   1.000
_cell.angle_alpha   90.00
_cell.angle_beta   90.00
_cell.angle_gamma   90.00
#
_symmetry.space_group_name_H-M   'P 1'
#
loop_
_entity.id
_entity.type
_entity.pdbx_description
1 polymer ?
#
loop_
_entity_poly.entity_id
_entity_poly.type
_entity_poly.pdbx_seq_one_letter_code
_entity_poly.pdbx_strand_id
1 'polypeptide(L)'
;PGIRDAQESRGLGDVYKRQVYMTNPDNRILSNYATFSQKTKGRMIFENHIDERTCFQRDRDRILHSAAFRRLKHKTQVFLNEQGDYYRTRLTHTIEVSQISRSISFALNLNEDLTEAIALSHDLGHPPFGHAGEEILNEKMISYGGFDHNEQALRILCELEKRYPNFIGLNLCWETLDGIIKHNGIIDKPRQFLKILDSKFQFDLNSNTSLEGQVAAIADDIAYLTHDFDDGLNSGILNIN
;
A
#
# COMPACT_ATOMS: atom_id res chain seq x y z
N PRO A 1 53.47 -9.13 -4.43
CA PRO A 1 52.45 -10.02 -3.80
C PRO A 1 51.20 -9.23 -3.40
N GLY A 2 51.31 -7.93 -2.99
CA GLY A 2 50.18 -7.17 -2.43
C GLY A 2 49.10 -6.68 -3.39
N ILE A 3 49.34 -6.68 -4.71
CA ILE A 3 48.36 -6.18 -5.71
C ILE A 3 47.34 -7.27 -6.09
N ARG A 4 47.69 -8.54 -6.08
CA ARG A 4 46.79 -9.64 -6.38
C ARG A 4 45.74 -9.83 -5.27
N ASP A 5 46.15 -9.77 -4.00
CA ASP A 5 45.24 -9.93 -2.87
C ASP A 5 44.17 -8.81 -2.76
N ALA A 6 44.55 -7.58 -3.16
CA ALA A 6 43.60 -6.45 -3.18
C ALA A 6 42.54 -6.53 -4.30
N GLN A 7 42.87 -7.24 -5.42
CA GLN A 7 41.95 -7.41 -6.54
C GLN A 7 40.98 -8.57 -6.30
N GLU A 8 41.42 -9.66 -5.65
CA GLU A 8 40.55 -10.77 -5.23
C GLU A 8 39.58 -10.34 -4.11
N SER A 9 40.04 -9.54 -3.17
CA SER A 9 39.15 -9.01 -2.11
C SER A 9 38.05 -8.05 -2.62
N ARG A 10 38.32 -7.29 -3.71
CA ARG A 10 37.30 -6.46 -4.37
C ARG A 10 36.25 -7.30 -5.09
N GLY A 11 36.67 -8.37 -5.77
CA GLY A 11 35.74 -9.30 -6.44
C GLY A 11 34.80 -10.04 -5.47
N LEU A 12 35.32 -10.49 -4.33
CA LEU A 12 34.53 -11.13 -3.27
C LEU A 12 33.55 -10.14 -2.61
N GLY A 13 33.96 -8.90 -2.38
CA GLY A 13 33.11 -7.86 -1.83
C GLY A 13 31.94 -7.50 -2.76
N ASP A 14 32.17 -7.47 -4.07
CA ASP A 14 31.13 -7.18 -5.06
C ASP A 14 30.17 -8.37 -5.26
N VAL A 15 30.67 -9.61 -5.19
CA VAL A 15 29.84 -10.83 -5.22
C VAL A 15 28.98 -10.91 -3.95
N TYR A 16 29.56 -10.61 -2.79
CA TYR A 16 28.83 -10.59 -1.52
C TYR A 16 27.77 -9.48 -1.50
N LYS A 17 28.10 -8.28 -1.97
CA LYS A 17 27.13 -7.19 -2.14
C LYS A 17 26.01 -7.56 -3.11
N ARG A 18 26.31 -8.18 -4.26
CA ARG A 18 25.27 -8.65 -5.19
C ARG A 18 24.37 -9.73 -4.60
N GLN A 19 24.89 -10.66 -3.79
CA GLN A 19 24.09 -11.68 -3.13
C GLN A 19 23.18 -11.10 -2.04
N VAL A 20 23.67 -10.14 -1.26
CA VAL A 20 22.88 -9.48 -0.20
C VAL A 20 21.71 -8.65 -0.77
N TYR A 21 21.84 -8.15 -2.01
CA TYR A 21 20.78 -7.35 -2.64
C TYR A 21 19.71 -8.15 -3.39
N MET A 22 19.86 -9.47 -3.52
CA MET A 22 18.89 -10.33 -4.21
C MET A 22 18.01 -11.17 -3.28
N THR A 23 18.20 -11.08 -1.99
CA THR A 23 17.44 -11.86 -1.01
C THR A 23 16.53 -10.97 -0.18
N ASN A 24 15.27 -11.36 -0.04
CA ASN A 24 14.39 -10.95 1.03
C ASN A 24 15.10 -11.12 2.40
N PRO A 25 14.77 -10.40 3.49
CA PRO A 25 15.38 -10.58 4.82
C PRO A 25 15.55 -12.02 5.27
N ASP A 26 14.70 -12.92 4.78
CA ASP A 26 14.76 -14.37 5.05
C ASP A 26 15.63 -15.16 4.06
N ASN A 27 16.49 -14.52 3.29
CA ASN A 27 17.33 -15.14 2.25
C ASN A 27 16.53 -15.81 1.09
N ARG A 28 15.27 -15.42 0.88
CA ARG A 28 14.42 -16.01 -0.17
C ARG A 28 14.69 -15.37 -1.53
N ILE A 29 14.70 -16.20 -2.54
CA ILE A 29 14.77 -15.75 -3.94
C ILE A 29 13.36 -15.37 -4.38
N LEU A 30 13.17 -14.11 -4.74
CA LEU A 30 11.90 -13.65 -5.31
C LEU A 30 11.69 -14.22 -6.72
N SER A 31 10.43 -14.39 -7.10
CA SER A 31 10.04 -14.78 -8.46
C SER A 31 10.50 -13.73 -9.48
N ASN A 32 10.75 -14.16 -10.73
CA ASN A 32 11.19 -13.26 -11.80
C ASN A 32 10.18 -12.15 -12.13
N TYR A 33 8.92 -12.37 -11.81
CA TYR A 33 7.82 -11.42 -12.01
C TYR A 33 7.50 -10.58 -10.76
N ALA A 34 8.22 -10.78 -9.67
CA ALA A 34 8.11 -9.95 -8.48
C ALA A 34 8.72 -8.57 -8.68
N THR A 35 8.27 -7.61 -7.91
CA THR A 35 8.82 -6.25 -7.90
C THR A 35 10.05 -6.18 -7.01
N PHE A 36 11.21 -5.91 -7.61
CA PHE A 36 12.48 -5.83 -6.89
C PHE A 36 12.74 -4.41 -6.40
N SER A 37 13.03 -4.23 -5.12
CA SER A 37 13.34 -2.92 -4.52
C SER A 37 14.54 -2.22 -5.17
N GLN A 38 15.50 -2.99 -5.71
CA GLN A 38 16.68 -2.46 -6.42
C GLN A 38 16.34 -1.93 -7.83
N LYS A 39 15.19 -2.30 -8.37
CA LYS A 39 14.71 -1.88 -9.70
C LYS A 39 13.55 -0.89 -9.60
N THR A 40 13.33 -0.30 -8.43
CA THR A 40 12.27 0.70 -8.23
C THR A 40 12.43 1.88 -9.19
N LYS A 41 11.32 2.39 -9.69
CA LYS A 41 11.27 3.67 -10.43
C LYS A 41 11.56 4.87 -9.51
N GLY A 42 11.64 4.64 -8.20
CA GLY A 42 12.06 5.61 -7.22
C GLY A 42 10.93 6.46 -6.64
N ARG A 43 11.34 7.58 -6.05
CA ARG A 43 10.49 8.57 -5.38
C ARG A 43 10.47 9.85 -6.18
N MET A 44 9.42 10.67 -6.02
CA MET A 44 9.35 11.98 -6.65
C MET A 44 10.53 12.88 -6.24
N ILE A 45 10.87 12.86 -4.95
CA ILE A 45 11.99 13.63 -4.41
C ILE A 45 13.06 12.64 -3.99
N PHE A 46 14.25 12.81 -4.55
CA PHE A 46 15.39 11.97 -4.20
C PHE A 46 15.78 12.17 -2.73
N GLU A 47 15.99 11.06 -2.03
CA GLU A 47 16.47 11.04 -0.64
C GLU A 47 17.69 10.13 -0.54
N ASN A 48 18.77 10.65 0.04
CA ASN A 48 19.93 9.82 0.35
C ASN A 48 19.71 9.13 1.70
N HIS A 49 19.51 7.81 1.66
CA HIS A 49 19.33 7.00 2.86
C HIS A 49 20.60 6.23 3.21
N ILE A 50 20.97 6.22 4.47
CA ILE A 50 22.18 5.58 4.99
C ILE A 50 21.85 4.23 5.68
N ASP A 51 20.56 3.92 5.91
CA ASP A 51 20.13 2.71 6.59
C ASP A 51 19.96 1.51 5.63
N GLU A 52 19.89 0.29 6.19
CA GLU A 52 19.81 -0.98 5.45
C GLU A 52 18.41 -1.32 4.95
N ARG A 53 17.38 -0.54 5.29
CA ARG A 53 16.00 -0.82 4.88
C ARG A 53 15.82 -0.66 3.37
N THR A 54 15.03 -1.55 2.77
CA THR A 54 14.60 -1.42 1.38
C THR A 54 13.71 -0.17 1.21
N CYS A 55 13.53 0.29 -0.03
CA CYS A 55 12.63 1.41 -0.32
C CYS A 55 11.18 1.11 0.10
N PHE A 56 10.72 -0.14 -0.06
CA PHE A 56 9.37 -0.56 0.30
C PHE A 56 9.18 -0.72 1.81
N GLN A 57 10.19 -1.18 2.54
CA GLN A 57 10.17 -1.15 4.01
C GLN A 57 10.01 0.27 4.56
N ARG A 58 10.69 1.24 3.95
CA ARG A 58 10.50 2.65 4.32
C ARG A 58 9.10 3.14 4.01
N ASP A 59 8.51 2.73 2.89
CA ASP A 59 7.14 3.10 2.54
C ASP A 59 6.15 2.58 3.56
N ARG A 60 6.23 1.30 3.90
CA ARG A 60 5.45 0.67 4.96
C ARG A 60 5.56 1.45 6.28
N ASP A 61 6.80 1.73 6.72
CA ASP A 61 7.05 2.43 7.98
C ASP A 61 6.46 3.86 7.94
N ARG A 62 6.57 4.57 6.80
CA ARG A 62 5.99 5.90 6.62
C ARG A 62 4.46 5.87 6.72
N ILE A 63 3.83 4.88 6.12
CA ILE A 63 2.37 4.68 6.16
C ILE A 63 1.92 4.39 7.60
N LEU A 64 2.52 3.40 8.26
CA LEU A 64 2.22 3.02 9.64
C LEU A 64 2.32 4.20 10.62
N HIS A 65 3.30 5.06 10.43
CA HIS A 65 3.52 6.22 11.28
C HIS A 65 2.76 7.46 10.84
N SER A 66 1.93 7.42 9.78
CA SER A 66 1.12 8.55 9.32
C SER A 66 -0.02 8.90 10.28
N ALA A 67 -0.52 10.13 10.22
CA ALA A 67 -1.70 10.52 10.98
C ALA A 67 -2.96 9.88 10.41
N ALA A 68 -3.02 9.70 9.10
CA ALA A 68 -4.13 9.06 8.40
C ALA A 68 -4.31 7.60 8.85
N PHE A 69 -3.22 6.82 8.96
CA PHE A 69 -3.29 5.44 9.45
C PHE A 69 -3.87 5.35 10.86
N ARG A 70 -3.42 6.21 11.78
CA ARG A 70 -3.97 6.24 13.15
C ARG A 70 -5.46 6.60 13.22
N ARG A 71 -5.96 7.37 12.24
CA ARG A 71 -7.38 7.76 12.17
C ARG A 71 -8.30 6.62 11.73
N LEU A 72 -7.77 5.57 11.10
CA LEU A 72 -8.55 4.39 10.72
C LEU A 72 -9.25 3.72 11.92
N LYS A 73 -8.69 3.84 13.12
CA LYS A 73 -9.32 3.34 14.36
C LYS A 73 -10.68 3.97 14.67
N HIS A 74 -10.98 5.16 14.12
CA HIS A 74 -12.23 5.89 14.34
C HIS A 74 -13.18 5.80 13.14
N LYS A 75 -12.82 5.04 12.11
CA LYS A 75 -13.67 4.77 10.95
C LYS A 75 -14.24 3.37 11.08
N THR A 76 -15.56 3.25 10.95
CA THR A 76 -16.25 1.96 10.97
C THR A 76 -15.95 1.18 9.68
N GLN A 77 -15.87 -0.15 9.80
CA GLN A 77 -15.87 -1.02 8.62
C GLN A 77 -17.29 -1.13 8.08
N VAL A 78 -18.16 -1.84 8.74
CA VAL A 78 -19.58 -1.97 8.43
C VAL A 78 -20.44 -1.53 9.61
N PHE A 79 -20.19 -2.09 10.79
CA PHE A 79 -20.97 -1.83 12.00
C PHE A 79 -20.39 -0.65 12.80
N LEU A 80 -21.27 0.09 13.49
CA LEU A 80 -20.85 1.19 14.36
C LEU A 80 -20.13 0.64 15.60
N ASN A 81 -18.94 1.14 15.91
CA ASN A 81 -18.14 0.69 17.04
C ASN A 81 -18.82 0.92 18.40
N GLU A 82 -19.80 1.82 18.46
CA GLU A 82 -20.59 2.09 19.67
C GLU A 82 -21.59 0.95 20.00
N GLN A 83 -21.87 0.07 19.05
CA GLN A 83 -22.79 -1.07 19.21
C GLN A 83 -22.12 -2.31 19.82
N GLY A 84 -20.79 -2.32 19.89
CA GLY A 84 -20.01 -3.41 20.48
C GLY A 84 -18.52 -3.20 20.24
N ASP A 85 -17.70 -3.48 21.25
CA ASP A 85 -16.26 -3.29 21.22
C ASP A 85 -15.51 -4.35 20.37
N TYR A 86 -16.20 -5.38 19.94
CA TYR A 86 -15.66 -6.46 19.09
C TYR A 86 -15.85 -6.22 17.58
N TYR A 87 -16.68 -5.24 17.16
CA TYR A 87 -16.84 -4.93 15.76
C TYR A 87 -15.58 -4.31 15.17
N ARG A 88 -15.29 -4.70 13.92
CA ARG A 88 -14.09 -4.26 13.24
C ARG A 88 -14.14 -2.77 12.91
N THR A 89 -13.04 -2.09 13.18
CA THR A 89 -12.73 -0.77 12.63
C THR A 89 -11.98 -0.93 11.32
N ARG A 90 -11.88 0.12 10.51
CA ARG A 90 -11.01 0.09 9.32
C ARG A 90 -9.55 -0.18 9.66
N LEU A 91 -9.09 0.17 10.86
CA LEU A 91 -7.74 -0.15 11.30
C LEU A 91 -7.52 -1.65 11.47
N THR A 92 -8.44 -2.34 12.16
CA THR A 92 -8.32 -3.79 12.35
C THR A 92 -8.47 -4.54 11.04
N HIS A 93 -9.44 -4.16 10.19
CA HIS A 93 -9.57 -4.68 8.84
C HIS A 93 -8.28 -4.53 8.03
N THR A 94 -7.72 -3.32 7.96
CA THR A 94 -6.47 -3.06 7.21
C THR A 94 -5.29 -3.91 7.70
N ILE A 95 -5.19 -4.17 9.01
CA ILE A 95 -4.15 -5.06 9.58
C ILE A 95 -4.40 -6.51 9.13
N GLU A 96 -5.64 -6.98 9.15
CA GLU A 96 -6.02 -8.33 8.70
C GLU A 96 -5.76 -8.51 7.19
N VAL A 97 -6.12 -7.52 6.35
CA VAL A 97 -5.77 -7.47 4.91
C VAL A 97 -4.25 -7.57 4.71
N SER A 98 -3.49 -6.81 5.47
CA SER A 98 -2.02 -6.84 5.42
C SER A 98 -1.46 -8.23 5.77
N GLN A 99 -2.01 -8.91 6.76
CA GLN A 99 -1.59 -10.26 7.15
C GLN A 99 -1.89 -11.28 6.03
N ILE A 100 -3.12 -11.24 5.46
CA ILE A 100 -3.52 -12.14 4.36
C ILE A 100 -2.65 -11.90 3.12
N SER A 101 -2.47 -10.63 2.73
CA SER A 101 -1.70 -10.24 1.56
C SER A 101 -0.24 -10.69 1.65
N ARG A 102 0.38 -10.56 2.82
CA ARG A 102 1.73 -11.07 3.08
C ARG A 102 1.81 -12.58 2.95
N SER A 103 0.82 -13.31 3.48
CA SER A 103 0.77 -14.78 3.39
C SER A 103 0.69 -15.25 1.94
N ILE A 104 -0.11 -14.58 1.10
CA ILE A 104 -0.22 -14.88 -0.33
C ILE A 104 1.10 -14.53 -1.06
N SER A 105 1.65 -13.33 -0.79
CA SER A 105 2.92 -12.89 -1.38
C SER A 105 4.07 -13.82 -1.01
N PHE A 106 4.09 -14.29 0.23
CA PHE A 106 5.06 -15.30 0.67
C PHE A 106 4.94 -16.58 -0.15
N ALA A 107 3.75 -17.13 -0.34
CA ALA A 107 3.52 -18.35 -1.11
C ALA A 107 3.91 -18.21 -2.59
N LEU A 108 3.76 -17.01 -3.16
CA LEU A 108 4.07 -16.71 -4.57
C LEU A 108 5.51 -16.21 -4.78
N ASN A 109 6.31 -16.09 -3.74
CA ASN A 109 7.67 -15.48 -3.78
C ASN A 109 7.65 -14.04 -4.33
N LEU A 110 6.66 -13.25 -3.98
CA LEU A 110 6.56 -11.83 -4.29
C LEU A 110 7.23 -10.97 -3.20
N ASN A 111 7.27 -9.66 -3.43
CA ASN A 111 7.83 -8.70 -2.48
C ASN A 111 6.82 -8.38 -1.37
N GLU A 112 6.98 -9.02 -0.22
CA GLU A 112 6.08 -8.86 0.93
C GLU A 112 6.04 -7.42 1.45
N ASP A 113 7.18 -6.71 1.47
CA ASP A 113 7.24 -5.32 1.97
C ASP A 113 6.40 -4.38 1.10
N LEU A 114 6.44 -4.55 -0.23
CA LEU A 114 5.62 -3.77 -1.15
C LEU A 114 4.14 -4.10 -0.98
N THR A 115 3.81 -5.39 -0.95
CA THR A 115 2.42 -5.84 -0.75
C THR A 115 1.86 -5.30 0.56
N GLU A 116 2.62 -5.38 1.64
CA GLU A 116 2.24 -4.86 2.96
C GLU A 116 2.02 -3.35 2.93
N ALA A 117 2.92 -2.59 2.27
CA ALA A 117 2.78 -1.14 2.16
C ALA A 117 1.50 -0.74 1.41
N ILE A 118 1.17 -1.45 0.31
CA ILE A 118 -0.08 -1.22 -0.45
C ILE A 118 -1.30 -1.58 0.41
N ALA A 119 -1.30 -2.76 1.02
CA ALA A 119 -2.40 -3.24 1.87
C ALA A 119 -2.68 -2.30 3.06
N LEU A 120 -1.63 -1.78 3.73
CA LEU A 120 -1.79 -0.84 4.85
C LEU A 120 -2.32 0.54 4.44
N SER A 121 -2.31 0.86 3.16
CA SER A 121 -2.68 2.19 2.67
C SER A 121 -3.97 2.25 1.86
N HIS A 122 -4.54 1.12 1.45
CA HIS A 122 -5.72 1.09 0.57
C HIS A 122 -6.91 1.87 1.14
N ASP A 123 -7.15 1.76 2.43
CA ASP A 123 -8.32 2.33 3.13
C ASP A 123 -8.14 3.76 3.67
N LEU A 124 -6.95 4.37 3.52
CA LEU A 124 -6.64 5.68 4.12
C LEU A 124 -7.59 6.78 3.66
N GLY A 125 -8.07 6.72 2.43
CA GLY A 125 -8.92 7.72 1.81
C GLY A 125 -10.42 7.57 2.10
N HIS A 126 -10.87 6.47 2.68
CA HIS A 126 -12.29 6.28 2.97
C HIS A 126 -12.87 7.37 3.87
N PRO A 127 -14.07 7.90 3.54
CA PRO A 127 -14.81 8.82 4.39
C PRO A 127 -15.47 8.08 5.57
N PRO A 128 -16.06 8.78 6.53
CA PRO A 128 -16.97 8.17 7.51
C PRO A 128 -18.14 7.48 6.80
N PHE A 129 -18.63 6.40 7.39
CA PHE A 129 -19.76 5.58 6.89
C PHE A 129 -19.48 4.81 5.58
N GLY A 130 -18.21 4.51 5.30
CA GLY A 130 -17.80 3.64 4.19
C GLY A 130 -18.30 4.11 2.82
N HIS A 131 -18.78 3.16 2.02
CA HIS A 131 -19.28 3.44 0.66
C HIS A 131 -20.53 4.31 0.62
N ALA A 132 -21.44 4.20 1.61
CA ALA A 132 -22.60 5.06 1.69
C ALA A 132 -22.19 6.54 1.89
N GLY A 133 -21.19 6.78 2.74
CA GLY A 133 -20.64 8.13 2.93
C GLY A 133 -19.89 8.62 1.69
N GLU A 134 -19.20 7.74 0.97
CA GLU A 134 -18.51 8.06 -0.27
C GLU A 134 -19.48 8.47 -1.37
N GLU A 135 -20.57 7.74 -1.56
CA GLU A 135 -21.61 8.04 -2.57
C GLU A 135 -22.20 9.43 -2.35
N ILE A 136 -22.61 9.73 -1.12
CA ILE A 136 -23.15 11.05 -0.77
C ILE A 136 -22.11 12.16 -0.95
N LEU A 137 -20.86 11.90 -0.53
CA LEU A 137 -19.78 12.88 -0.67
C LEU A 137 -19.46 13.13 -2.14
N ASN A 138 -19.41 12.08 -2.96
CA ASN A 138 -19.21 12.20 -4.40
C ASN A 138 -20.31 13.02 -5.07
N GLU A 139 -21.59 12.77 -4.72
CA GLU A 139 -22.74 13.54 -5.21
C GLU A 139 -22.60 15.04 -4.87
N LYS A 140 -22.31 15.35 -3.61
CA LYS A 140 -22.17 16.75 -3.15
C LYS A 140 -20.95 17.47 -3.73
N MET A 141 -19.94 16.73 -4.12
CA MET A 141 -18.68 17.25 -4.67
C MET A 141 -18.62 17.24 -6.20
N ILE A 142 -19.68 16.88 -6.92
CA ILE A 142 -19.70 16.81 -8.40
C ILE A 142 -19.15 18.10 -9.02
N SER A 143 -19.56 19.27 -8.54
CA SER A 143 -19.10 20.58 -9.04
C SER A 143 -17.61 20.85 -8.79
N TYR A 144 -16.97 20.06 -7.94
CA TYR A 144 -15.54 20.15 -7.57
C TYR A 144 -14.71 18.97 -8.08
N GLY A 145 -15.28 18.15 -8.98
CA GLY A 145 -14.63 16.97 -9.54
C GLY A 145 -15.03 15.64 -8.91
N GLY A 146 -15.97 15.66 -7.95
CA GLY A 146 -16.46 14.48 -7.25
C GLY A 146 -15.52 14.01 -6.12
N PHE A 147 -15.79 12.81 -5.60
CA PHE A 147 -14.99 12.16 -4.57
C PHE A 147 -14.77 10.68 -4.92
N ASP A 148 -13.58 10.18 -4.60
CA ASP A 148 -13.17 8.78 -4.75
C ASP A 148 -12.15 8.46 -3.66
N HIS A 149 -12.32 7.36 -2.94
CA HIS A 149 -11.48 7.05 -1.79
C HIS A 149 -10.04 6.69 -2.17
N ASN A 150 -9.80 6.03 -3.32
CA ASN A 150 -8.45 5.71 -3.78
C ASN A 150 -7.69 6.99 -4.16
N GLU A 151 -8.35 7.90 -4.90
CA GLU A 151 -7.78 9.19 -5.24
C GLU A 151 -7.52 10.04 -4.00
N GLN A 152 -8.41 9.98 -3.01
CA GLN A 152 -8.24 10.64 -1.72
C GLN A 152 -7.10 10.02 -0.90
N ALA A 153 -6.89 8.70 -0.96
CA ALA A 153 -5.74 8.06 -0.34
C ALA A 153 -4.43 8.61 -0.93
N LEU A 154 -4.32 8.72 -2.26
CA LEU A 154 -3.17 9.35 -2.90
C LEU A 154 -2.99 10.81 -2.49
N ARG A 155 -4.07 11.59 -2.40
CA ARG A 155 -4.00 12.98 -1.95
C ARG A 155 -3.46 13.08 -0.53
N ILE A 156 -3.91 12.19 0.36
CA ILE A 156 -3.40 12.11 1.74
C ILE A 156 -1.89 11.81 1.71
N LEU A 157 -1.48 10.79 0.98
CA LEU A 157 -0.10 10.30 0.96
C LEU A 157 0.88 11.26 0.25
N CYS A 158 0.40 11.94 -0.80
CA CYS A 158 1.25 12.81 -1.62
C CYS A 158 1.23 14.29 -1.18
N GLU A 159 0.13 14.77 -0.55
CA GLU A 159 -0.05 16.22 -0.31
C GLU A 159 -0.44 16.58 1.13
N LEU A 160 -1.27 15.78 1.82
CA LEU A 160 -1.86 16.20 3.08
C LEU A 160 -1.07 15.78 4.31
N GLU A 161 -0.33 14.68 4.28
CA GLU A 161 0.57 14.29 5.38
C GLU A 161 1.77 15.25 5.42
N LYS A 162 1.94 15.94 6.55
CA LYS A 162 3.01 16.92 6.77
C LYS A 162 3.94 16.42 7.87
N ARG A 163 4.78 15.44 7.56
CA ARG A 163 5.64 14.79 8.53
C ARG A 163 7.12 15.12 8.36
N TYR A 164 7.52 15.42 7.14
CA TYR A 164 8.92 15.63 6.77
C TYR A 164 9.18 17.09 6.41
N PRO A 165 10.29 17.70 6.86
CA PRO A 165 10.55 19.12 6.60
C PRO A 165 10.93 19.41 5.14
N ASN A 166 11.46 18.42 4.43
CA ASN A 166 12.06 18.61 3.11
C ASN A 166 11.08 18.39 1.94
N PHE A 167 9.89 17.83 2.20
CA PHE A 167 8.90 17.56 1.16
C PHE A 167 7.49 17.47 1.74
N ILE A 168 6.51 17.66 0.86
CA ILE A 168 5.08 17.47 1.17
C ILE A 168 4.72 16.01 0.97
N GLY A 169 3.78 15.49 1.75
CA GLY A 169 3.37 14.10 1.72
C GLY A 169 4.38 13.16 2.36
N LEU A 170 4.29 11.88 2.02
CA LEU A 170 5.16 10.82 2.52
C LEU A 170 6.30 10.47 1.56
N ASN A 171 6.31 11.01 0.34
CA ASN A 171 7.31 10.72 -0.69
C ASN A 171 7.52 9.21 -0.89
N LEU A 172 6.43 8.48 -1.18
CA LEU A 172 6.46 7.03 -1.38
C LEU A 172 7.03 6.67 -2.75
N CYS A 173 7.43 5.41 -2.92
CA CYS A 173 7.90 4.87 -4.18
C CYS A 173 6.76 4.81 -5.21
N TRP A 174 7.15 4.89 -6.48
CA TRP A 174 6.23 4.81 -7.61
C TRP A 174 5.34 3.55 -7.54
N GLU A 175 5.93 2.41 -7.26
CA GLU A 175 5.26 1.11 -7.22
C GLU A 175 4.20 1.04 -6.11
N THR A 176 4.49 1.64 -4.97
CA THR A 176 3.53 1.73 -3.85
C THR A 176 2.33 2.59 -4.25
N LEU A 177 2.57 3.75 -4.87
CA LEU A 177 1.50 4.64 -5.35
C LEU A 177 0.68 4.01 -6.48
N ASP A 178 1.35 3.33 -7.43
CA ASP A 178 0.69 2.59 -8.52
C ASP A 178 -0.23 1.49 -8.00
N GLY A 179 0.21 0.74 -6.99
CA GLY A 179 -0.61 -0.28 -6.34
C GLY A 179 -1.85 0.27 -5.64
N ILE A 180 -1.72 1.44 -5.02
CA ILE A 180 -2.83 2.10 -4.31
C ILE A 180 -3.87 2.63 -5.31
N ILE A 181 -3.44 3.37 -6.34
CA ILE A 181 -4.39 3.98 -7.28
C ILE A 181 -5.12 2.94 -8.13
N LYS A 182 -4.47 1.81 -8.44
CA LYS A 182 -5.04 0.73 -9.22
C LYS A 182 -5.57 -0.42 -8.37
N HIS A 183 -5.91 -0.15 -7.11
CA HIS A 183 -6.47 -1.16 -6.22
C HIS A 183 -7.74 -1.81 -6.81
N ASN A 184 -8.57 -1.02 -7.47
CA ASN A 184 -9.77 -1.48 -8.16
C ASN A 184 -9.55 -1.77 -9.68
N GLY A 185 -8.31 -1.94 -10.12
CA GLY A 185 -7.95 -2.25 -11.50
C GLY A 185 -7.52 -1.06 -12.33
N ILE A 186 -7.65 -1.18 -13.66
CA ILE A 186 -7.26 -0.15 -14.63
C ILE A 186 -8.17 1.09 -14.55
N ILE A 187 -7.65 2.25 -14.94
CA ILE A 187 -8.35 3.54 -14.83
C ILE A 187 -8.54 4.17 -16.20
N ASP A 188 -9.70 3.94 -16.78
CA ASP A 188 -10.03 4.47 -18.12
C ASP A 188 -10.35 5.98 -18.11
N LYS A 189 -10.90 6.49 -17.01
CA LYS A 189 -11.39 7.87 -16.90
C LYS A 189 -10.83 8.56 -15.66
N PRO A 190 -9.53 8.93 -15.66
CA PRO A 190 -8.92 9.59 -14.50
C PRO A 190 -9.54 10.96 -14.25
N ARG A 191 -9.81 11.27 -12.97
CA ARG A 191 -10.28 12.57 -12.52
C ARG A 191 -9.14 13.59 -12.56
N GLN A 192 -9.47 14.87 -12.35
CA GLN A 192 -8.54 15.99 -12.50
C GLN A 192 -7.29 15.86 -11.61
N PHE A 193 -7.46 15.48 -10.35
CA PHE A 193 -6.33 15.31 -9.43
C PHE A 193 -5.38 14.22 -9.92
N LEU A 194 -5.93 13.06 -10.31
CA LEU A 194 -5.11 11.96 -10.81
C LEU A 194 -4.39 12.32 -12.10
N LYS A 195 -5.02 13.10 -13.01
CA LYS A 195 -4.34 13.60 -14.22
C LYS A 195 -3.13 14.48 -13.89
N ILE A 196 -3.26 15.33 -12.87
CA ILE A 196 -2.14 16.17 -12.39
C ILE A 196 -1.03 15.29 -11.79
N LEU A 197 -1.39 14.29 -11.00
CA LEU A 197 -0.45 13.38 -10.39
C LEU A 197 0.26 12.51 -11.45
N ASP A 198 -0.51 11.98 -12.40
CA ASP A 198 0.00 11.16 -13.50
C ASP A 198 0.96 11.92 -14.41
N SER A 199 0.73 13.22 -14.63
CA SER A 199 1.68 14.05 -15.38
C SER A 199 3.07 14.12 -14.75
N LYS A 200 3.18 13.85 -13.45
CA LYS A 200 4.44 13.83 -12.69
C LYS A 200 5.03 12.44 -12.55
N PHE A 201 4.19 11.44 -12.31
CA PHE A 201 4.61 10.07 -12.01
C PHE A 201 4.58 9.13 -13.22
N GLN A 202 3.80 9.46 -14.25
CA GLN A 202 3.63 8.62 -15.44
C GLN A 202 3.20 7.19 -15.08
N PHE A 203 2.09 7.08 -14.35
CA PHE A 203 1.46 5.79 -14.07
C PHE A 203 0.84 5.26 -15.36
N ASP A 204 1.15 4.12 -15.84
CA ASP A 204 0.44 3.52 -16.98
C ASP A 204 -0.99 3.13 -16.55
N LEU A 205 -1.92 4.12 -16.56
CA LEU A 205 -3.28 3.98 -16.01
C LEU A 205 -4.13 2.91 -16.73
N ASN A 206 -3.76 2.54 -17.95
CA ASN A 206 -4.45 1.53 -18.77
C ASN A 206 -3.89 0.12 -18.57
N SER A 207 -2.88 -0.07 -17.74
CA SER A 207 -2.33 -1.37 -17.38
C SER A 207 -2.69 -1.77 -15.95
N ASN A 208 -2.66 -3.06 -15.67
CA ASN A 208 -2.77 -3.54 -14.29
C ASN A 208 -1.54 -3.12 -13.48
N THR A 209 -1.73 -3.00 -12.18
CA THR A 209 -0.61 -2.83 -11.23
C THR A 209 0.24 -4.09 -11.14
N SER A 210 1.35 -4.02 -10.39
CA SER A 210 2.21 -5.18 -10.10
C SER A 210 1.42 -6.32 -9.46
N LEU A 211 1.98 -7.54 -9.46
CA LEU A 211 1.34 -8.67 -8.79
C LEU A 211 1.17 -8.43 -7.29
N GLU A 212 2.08 -7.70 -6.68
CA GLU A 212 1.97 -7.29 -5.27
C GLU A 212 0.73 -6.42 -5.04
N GLY A 213 0.44 -5.47 -5.93
CA GLY A 213 -0.76 -4.66 -5.88
C GLY A 213 -2.04 -5.48 -6.09
N GLN A 214 -2.02 -6.42 -7.04
CA GLN A 214 -3.14 -7.33 -7.28
C GLN A 214 -3.39 -8.27 -6.11
N VAL A 215 -2.34 -8.77 -5.45
CA VAL A 215 -2.46 -9.57 -4.23
C VAL A 215 -3.06 -8.75 -3.09
N ALA A 216 -2.68 -7.49 -2.94
CA ALA A 216 -3.28 -6.62 -1.92
C ALA A 216 -4.79 -6.43 -2.15
N ALA A 217 -5.24 -6.27 -3.40
CA ALA A 217 -6.65 -6.15 -3.75
C ALA A 217 -7.43 -7.45 -3.48
N ILE A 218 -6.88 -8.60 -3.90
CA ILE A 218 -7.52 -9.92 -3.62
C ILE A 218 -7.58 -10.20 -2.12
N ALA A 219 -6.57 -9.81 -1.35
CA ALA A 219 -6.55 -9.99 0.10
C ALA A 219 -7.61 -9.13 0.79
N ASP A 220 -7.90 -7.93 0.27
CA ASP A 220 -8.99 -7.09 0.73
C ASP A 220 -10.35 -7.76 0.49
N ASP A 221 -10.60 -8.28 -0.71
CA ASP A 221 -11.81 -9.04 -1.04
C ASP A 221 -12.00 -10.24 -0.09
N ILE A 222 -10.94 -11.00 0.18
CA ILE A 222 -10.99 -12.15 1.09
C ILE A 222 -11.32 -11.70 2.52
N ALA A 223 -10.65 -10.65 3.01
CA ALA A 223 -10.88 -10.10 4.33
C ALA A 223 -12.31 -9.57 4.46
N TYR A 224 -12.78 -8.79 3.47
CA TYR A 224 -14.13 -8.26 3.44
C TYR A 224 -15.17 -9.36 3.52
N LEU A 225 -15.10 -10.38 2.67
CA LEU A 225 -16.06 -11.48 2.64
C LEU A 225 -16.09 -12.29 3.95
N THR A 226 -14.94 -12.55 4.54
CA THR A 226 -14.86 -13.39 5.76
C THR A 226 -15.21 -12.62 7.01
N HIS A 227 -14.73 -11.39 7.13
CA HIS A 227 -14.85 -10.60 8.36
C HIS A 227 -16.21 -9.92 8.48
N ASP A 228 -16.77 -9.41 7.38
CA ASP A 228 -18.09 -8.81 7.39
C ASP A 228 -19.18 -9.87 7.59
N PHE A 229 -18.94 -11.10 7.10
CA PHE A 229 -19.80 -12.24 7.39
C PHE A 229 -19.77 -12.59 8.89
N ASP A 230 -18.58 -12.64 9.51
CA ASP A 230 -18.45 -12.89 10.95
C ASP A 230 -19.13 -11.80 11.79
N ASP A 231 -18.91 -10.53 11.49
CA ASP A 231 -19.56 -9.40 12.15
C ASP A 231 -21.09 -9.43 11.93
N GLY A 232 -21.55 -9.85 10.75
CA GLY A 232 -22.97 -10.04 10.43
C GLY A 232 -23.64 -11.14 11.24
N LEU A 233 -22.94 -12.23 11.52
CA LEU A 233 -23.42 -13.29 12.42
C LEU A 233 -23.48 -12.81 13.87
N ASN A 234 -22.43 -12.15 14.33
CA ASN A 234 -22.33 -11.64 15.70
C ASN A 234 -23.39 -10.56 15.99
N SER A 235 -23.78 -9.78 14.99
CA SER A 235 -24.86 -8.78 15.09
C SER A 235 -26.27 -9.38 15.10
N GLY A 236 -26.42 -10.67 14.74
CA GLY A 236 -27.71 -11.33 14.57
C GLY A 236 -28.48 -10.96 13.30
N ILE A 237 -27.86 -10.16 12.40
CA ILE A 237 -28.44 -9.84 11.07
C ILE A 237 -28.40 -11.08 10.17
N LEU A 238 -27.33 -11.86 10.28
CA LEU A 238 -27.20 -13.13 9.58
C LEU A 238 -27.44 -14.28 10.54
N ASN A 239 -28.17 -15.34 10.08
CA ASN A 239 -28.36 -16.55 10.79
C ASN A 239 -27.92 -17.73 9.92
N ILE A 240 -27.13 -18.65 10.49
CA ILE A 240 -26.84 -19.95 9.87
C ILE A 240 -27.94 -20.91 10.28
N ASN A 241 -28.89 -21.18 9.39
CA ASN A 241 -29.88 -22.26 9.54
C ASN A 241 -29.43 -23.53 8.84
#